data_0ec7244ff6af4309289f4e866431be75
#
_entry.id   0ec7244ff6af4309289f4e866431be75
#
_cell.length_a   1.000
_cell.length_b   1.000
_cell.length_c   1.000
_cell.angle_alpha   90.00
_cell.angle_beta   90.00
_cell.angle_gamma   90.00
#
_symmetry.space_group_name_H-M   'P 1'
#
loop_
_entity.id
_entity.type
_entity.pdbx_description
1 polymer ?
#
loop_
_entity_poly.entity_id
_entity_poly.type
_entity_poly.pdbx_seq_one_letter_code
_entity_poly.pdbx_strand_id
1 'polypeptide(L)'
;MPKAVIDSGTMISLSSTCLMNIFKNFVKHNNIDLMVSSAVARESVWRPITNKRFALNAARIKHAFNDGIVNVVESTDEVRLLEGKILAIANTCFSTKFGPTKIIQQGEAEALALAKINEAKALFVDERTTRSLIENPSRLKQVIEKRQHTRIEADTKKIKEFRDLFPDLKVYRSVDIIAFAYEQDLFDHELDRGKLELEAALYAAKYAGCAVSEREITEYLKKK
;
A
#
# COMPACT_ATOMS: atom_id res chain seq x y z
N MET A 1 17.17 -11.01 4.57
CA MET A 1 15.80 -10.92 4.06
C MET A 1 15.46 -9.46 3.83
N PRO A 2 14.96 -9.07 2.67
CA PRO A 2 14.49 -7.70 2.47
C PRO A 2 13.25 -7.44 3.33
N LYS A 3 13.27 -6.37 4.10
CA LYS A 3 12.14 -5.99 4.95
C LYS A 3 11.14 -5.13 4.19
N ALA A 4 9.87 -5.40 4.36
CA ALA A 4 8.77 -4.63 3.78
C ALA A 4 7.62 -4.45 4.77
N VAL A 5 6.84 -3.39 4.58
CA VAL A 5 5.60 -3.16 5.34
C VAL A 5 4.42 -3.17 4.38
N ILE A 6 3.28 -3.68 4.83
CA ILE A 6 2.04 -3.72 4.05
C ILE A 6 0.92 -3.00 4.78
N ASP A 7 0.16 -2.19 4.04
CA ASP A 7 -1.04 -1.52 4.53
C ASP A 7 -2.29 -2.42 4.41
N SER A 8 -3.31 -2.11 5.20
CA SER A 8 -4.60 -2.82 5.20
C SER A 8 -5.26 -2.84 3.83
N GLY A 9 -5.21 -1.73 3.09
CA GLY A 9 -5.82 -1.59 1.77
C GLY A 9 -5.30 -2.62 0.77
N THR A 10 -3.98 -2.80 0.70
CA THR A 10 -3.35 -3.80 -0.18
C THR A 10 -3.73 -5.22 0.19
N MET A 11 -3.74 -5.56 1.50
CA MET A 11 -4.17 -6.89 1.96
C MET A 11 -5.65 -7.16 1.64
N ILE A 12 -6.51 -6.17 1.84
CA ILE A 12 -7.94 -6.27 1.54
C ILE A 12 -8.16 -6.45 0.04
N SER A 13 -7.47 -5.69 -0.81
CA SER A 13 -7.54 -5.82 -2.27
C SER A 13 -7.17 -7.24 -2.72
N LEU A 14 -6.06 -7.78 -2.24
CA LEU A 14 -5.58 -9.13 -2.58
C LEU A 14 -6.51 -10.23 -2.03
N SER A 15 -7.06 -10.06 -0.82
CA SER A 15 -7.96 -11.05 -0.23
C SER A 15 -9.33 -11.10 -0.90
N SER A 16 -9.84 -9.96 -1.35
CA SER A 16 -11.14 -9.86 -2.01
C SER A 16 -11.15 -10.37 -3.45
N THR A 17 -9.99 -10.41 -4.10
CA THR A 17 -9.82 -10.86 -5.49
C THR A 17 -9.36 -12.31 -5.63
N CYS A 18 -9.30 -13.08 -4.56
CA CYS A 18 -8.77 -14.44 -4.53
C CYS A 18 -7.26 -14.55 -4.90
N LEU A 19 -6.52 -13.44 -4.92
CA LEU A 19 -5.09 -13.41 -5.28
C LEU A 19 -4.14 -13.63 -4.08
N MET A 20 -4.68 -14.08 -2.94
CA MET A 20 -3.88 -14.29 -1.72
C MET A 20 -2.82 -15.37 -1.86
N ASN A 21 -3.06 -16.43 -2.66
CA ASN A 21 -2.04 -17.47 -2.84
C ASN A 21 -0.89 -16.96 -3.73
N ILE A 22 -1.21 -16.22 -4.79
CA ILE A 22 -0.21 -15.54 -5.62
C ILE A 22 0.64 -14.59 -4.76
N PHE A 23 0.01 -13.82 -3.88
CA PHE A 23 0.71 -12.96 -2.93
C PHE A 23 1.61 -13.74 -1.96
N LYS A 24 1.10 -14.83 -1.36
CA LYS A 24 1.88 -15.69 -0.47
C LYS A 24 3.09 -16.30 -1.19
N ASN A 25 2.90 -16.77 -2.42
CA ASN A 25 3.98 -17.31 -3.26
C ASN A 25 5.03 -16.24 -3.57
N PHE A 26 4.59 -15.01 -3.91
CA PHE A 26 5.48 -13.89 -4.14
C PHE A 26 6.34 -13.55 -2.90
N VAL A 27 5.73 -13.45 -1.72
CA VAL A 27 6.44 -13.17 -0.46
C VAL A 27 7.47 -14.26 -0.14
N LYS A 28 7.07 -15.54 -0.26
CA LYS A 28 7.95 -16.69 0.00
C LYS A 28 9.10 -16.76 -1.01
N HIS A 29 8.79 -16.68 -2.31
CA HIS A 29 9.78 -16.78 -3.38
C HIS A 29 10.87 -15.70 -3.25
N ASN A 30 10.48 -14.48 -2.91
CA ASN A 30 11.39 -13.36 -2.75
C ASN A 30 11.98 -13.27 -1.33
N ASN A 31 11.66 -14.20 -0.44
CA ASN A 31 12.14 -14.25 0.93
C ASN A 31 11.97 -12.91 1.67
N ILE A 32 10.76 -12.31 1.57
CA ILE A 32 10.46 -10.99 2.14
C ILE A 32 10.06 -11.16 3.62
N ASP A 33 10.72 -10.42 4.51
CA ASP A 33 10.24 -10.21 5.89
C ASP A 33 9.16 -9.13 5.86
N LEU A 34 7.91 -9.58 5.75
CA LEU A 34 6.76 -8.70 5.57
C LEU A 34 6.09 -8.42 6.90
N MET A 35 5.96 -7.16 7.23
CA MET A 35 5.42 -6.67 8.50
C MET A 35 4.14 -5.89 8.33
N VAL A 36 3.29 -5.95 9.36
CA VAL A 36 2.10 -5.12 9.51
C VAL A 36 1.98 -4.67 10.96
N SER A 37 1.44 -3.47 11.21
CA SER A 37 1.19 -3.04 12.59
C SER A 37 0.01 -3.77 13.21
N SER A 38 0.01 -3.88 14.53
CA SER A 38 -1.11 -4.46 15.28
C SER A 38 -2.42 -3.68 15.09
N ALA A 39 -2.35 -2.37 14.82
CA ALA A 39 -3.53 -1.56 14.51
C ALA A 39 -4.12 -1.95 13.15
N VAL A 40 -3.28 -2.09 12.12
CA VAL A 40 -3.69 -2.56 10.79
C VAL A 40 -4.23 -3.99 10.85
N ALA A 41 -3.59 -4.89 11.62
CA ALA A 41 -4.09 -6.25 11.83
C ALA A 41 -5.48 -6.25 12.49
N ARG A 42 -5.72 -5.35 13.44
CA ARG A 42 -7.02 -5.17 14.10
C ARG A 42 -8.09 -4.67 13.13
N GLU A 43 -7.72 -3.73 12.25
CA GLU A 43 -8.62 -3.16 11.25
C GLU A 43 -8.95 -4.15 10.12
N SER A 44 -7.97 -4.90 9.65
CA SER A 44 -8.13 -5.81 8.51
C SER A 44 -8.64 -7.21 8.89
N VAL A 45 -8.44 -7.66 10.14
CA VAL A 45 -8.79 -9.02 10.60
C VAL A 45 -9.72 -9.01 11.80
N TRP A 46 -9.26 -8.50 12.96
CA TRP A 46 -9.93 -8.77 14.23
C TRP A 46 -11.30 -8.10 14.34
N ARG A 47 -11.51 -6.92 13.77
CA ARG A 47 -12.80 -6.26 13.69
C ARG A 47 -13.68 -6.84 12.57
N PRO A 48 -13.21 -6.94 11.32
CA PRO A 48 -14.03 -7.42 10.20
C PRO A 48 -14.45 -8.88 10.31
N ILE A 49 -13.71 -9.74 10.99
CA ILE A 49 -14.00 -11.17 11.04
C ILE A 49 -15.36 -11.48 11.70
N THR A 50 -15.85 -10.61 12.55
CA THR A 50 -17.19 -10.73 13.17
C THR A 50 -18.32 -10.20 12.29
N ASN A 51 -17.98 -9.46 11.23
CA ASN A 51 -18.96 -8.91 10.30
C ASN A 51 -19.14 -9.84 9.10
N LYS A 52 -20.34 -10.42 8.93
CA LYS A 52 -20.65 -11.39 7.86
C LYS A 52 -20.23 -10.93 6.47
N ARG A 53 -20.32 -9.64 6.16
CA ARG A 53 -19.94 -9.07 4.86
C ARG A 53 -18.44 -9.17 4.58
N PHE A 54 -17.61 -9.03 5.61
CA PHE A 54 -16.15 -8.92 5.48
C PHE A 54 -15.41 -10.14 6.06
N ALA A 55 -16.13 -11.04 6.75
CA ALA A 55 -15.55 -12.17 7.46
C ALA A 55 -14.68 -13.08 6.58
N LEU A 56 -15.07 -13.33 5.33
CA LEU A 56 -14.29 -14.18 4.43
C LEU A 56 -12.93 -13.56 4.10
N ASN A 57 -12.89 -12.27 3.79
CA ASN A 57 -11.63 -11.58 3.50
C ASN A 57 -10.74 -11.53 4.76
N ALA A 58 -11.32 -11.22 5.90
CA ALA A 58 -10.61 -11.24 7.18
C ALA A 58 -10.03 -12.62 7.53
N ALA A 59 -10.79 -13.70 7.26
CA ALA A 59 -10.32 -15.07 7.46
C ALA A 59 -9.12 -15.41 6.55
N ARG A 60 -9.14 -15.00 5.29
CA ARG A 60 -8.03 -15.18 4.35
C ARG A 60 -6.75 -14.43 4.80
N ILE A 61 -6.92 -13.18 5.28
CA ILE A 61 -5.79 -12.39 5.81
C ILE A 61 -5.26 -13.05 7.09
N LYS A 62 -6.15 -13.47 8.01
CA LYS A 62 -5.78 -14.20 9.23
C LYS A 62 -4.97 -15.45 8.93
N HIS A 63 -5.33 -16.18 7.87
CA HIS A 63 -4.58 -17.36 7.44
C HIS A 63 -3.14 -16.99 7.02
N ALA A 64 -2.94 -15.85 6.33
CA ALA A 64 -1.60 -15.38 5.98
C ALA A 64 -0.75 -15.01 7.22
N PHE A 65 -1.38 -14.49 8.29
CA PHE A 65 -0.70 -14.26 9.57
C PHE A 65 -0.31 -15.58 10.24
N ASN A 66 -1.24 -16.55 10.30
CA ASN A 66 -0.98 -17.87 10.91
C ASN A 66 0.12 -18.67 10.16
N ASP A 67 0.21 -18.49 8.85
CA ASP A 67 1.24 -19.12 8.00
C ASP A 67 2.62 -18.42 8.11
N GLY A 68 2.73 -17.35 8.90
CA GLY A 68 3.97 -16.57 9.01
C GLY A 68 4.36 -15.81 7.74
N ILE A 69 3.41 -15.58 6.83
CA ILE A 69 3.64 -14.78 5.61
C ILE A 69 3.74 -13.30 5.92
N VAL A 70 2.94 -12.84 6.90
CA VAL A 70 2.92 -11.46 7.37
C VAL A 70 3.08 -11.48 8.89
N ASN A 71 4.10 -10.80 9.38
CA ASN A 71 4.42 -10.69 10.79
C ASN A 71 3.68 -9.48 11.40
N VAL A 72 2.87 -9.72 12.41
CA VAL A 72 2.20 -8.64 13.14
C VAL A 72 3.18 -8.08 14.19
N VAL A 73 3.46 -6.78 14.08
CA VAL A 73 4.40 -6.07 14.96
C VAL A 73 3.62 -5.08 15.83
N GLU A 74 3.90 -5.08 17.11
CA GLU A 74 3.30 -4.12 18.04
C GLU A 74 3.85 -2.70 17.81
N SER A 75 2.96 -1.73 17.88
CA SER A 75 3.33 -0.31 17.77
C SER A 75 3.98 0.16 19.06
N THR A 76 5.30 0.32 19.03
CA THR A 76 6.08 0.89 20.14
C THR A 76 5.80 2.38 20.31
N ASP A 77 6.20 2.97 21.42
CA ASP A 77 6.08 4.42 21.63
C ASP A 77 6.90 5.22 20.60
N GLU A 78 8.02 4.67 20.14
CA GLU A 78 8.82 5.26 19.06
C GLU A 78 8.05 5.30 17.74
N VAL A 79 7.33 4.22 17.39
CA VAL A 79 6.47 4.19 16.19
C VAL A 79 5.38 5.25 16.32
N ARG A 80 4.71 5.36 17.46
CA ARG A 80 3.63 6.34 17.69
C ARG A 80 4.14 7.79 17.63
N LEU A 81 5.31 8.06 18.19
CA LEU A 81 5.92 9.39 18.14
C LEU A 81 6.25 9.78 16.69
N LEU A 82 6.84 8.86 15.93
CA LEU A 82 7.18 9.09 14.54
C LEU A 82 5.94 9.20 13.66
N GLU A 83 4.90 8.39 13.89
CA GLU A 83 3.58 8.50 13.26
C GLU A 83 3.01 9.91 13.41
N GLY A 84 2.99 10.45 14.64
CA GLY A 84 2.53 11.82 14.89
C GLY A 84 3.32 12.87 14.12
N LYS A 85 4.64 12.72 14.05
CA LYS A 85 5.51 13.60 13.26
C LYS A 85 5.21 13.50 11.77
N ILE A 86 5.07 12.29 11.23
CA ILE A 86 4.73 12.04 9.82
C ILE A 86 3.39 12.68 9.47
N LEU A 87 2.35 12.49 10.30
CA LEU A 87 1.04 13.09 10.11
C LEU A 87 1.10 14.62 10.08
N ALA A 88 1.83 15.22 11.03
CA ALA A 88 1.98 16.67 11.12
C ALA A 88 2.66 17.26 9.88
N ILE A 89 3.73 16.63 9.39
CA ILE A 89 4.46 17.07 8.19
C ILE A 89 3.59 16.87 6.94
N ALA A 90 3.14 15.64 6.69
CA ALA A 90 2.43 15.28 5.46
C ALA A 90 1.15 16.08 5.26
N ASN A 91 0.34 16.25 6.32
CA ASN A 91 -0.93 16.96 6.26
C ASN A 91 -0.80 18.48 6.28
N THR A 92 0.43 19.01 6.23
CA THR A 92 0.74 20.43 6.06
C THR A 92 1.61 20.71 4.84
N CYS A 93 1.93 19.68 4.02
CA CYS A 93 2.65 19.85 2.74
C CYS A 93 1.86 20.65 1.70
N PHE A 94 0.52 20.61 1.78
CA PHE A 94 -0.36 21.26 0.83
C PHE A 94 -1.47 22.01 1.57
N SER A 95 -1.84 23.17 1.05
CA SER A 95 -2.92 23.99 1.63
C SER A 95 -3.78 24.63 0.54
N THR A 96 -5.02 24.90 0.90
CA THR A 96 -5.95 25.77 0.18
C THR A 96 -6.04 27.10 0.89
N LYS A 97 -6.77 28.06 0.33
CA LYS A 97 -7.14 29.30 1.02
C LYS A 97 -7.94 29.07 2.32
N PHE A 98 -8.47 27.88 2.54
CA PHE A 98 -9.24 27.50 3.73
C PHE A 98 -8.40 26.77 4.78
N GLY A 99 -7.14 26.45 4.50
CA GLY A 99 -6.23 25.78 5.41
C GLY A 99 -5.55 24.54 4.83
N PRO A 100 -4.84 23.78 5.69
CA PRO A 100 -4.10 22.57 5.29
C PRO A 100 -5.00 21.49 4.70
N THR A 101 -4.47 20.74 3.74
CA THR A 101 -5.16 19.63 3.10
C THR A 101 -4.69 18.31 3.69
N LYS A 102 -5.62 17.52 4.24
CA LYS A 102 -5.32 16.18 4.74
C LYS A 102 -4.89 15.29 3.59
N ILE A 103 -3.65 14.80 3.62
CA ILE A 103 -3.03 14.00 2.57
C ILE A 103 -2.98 12.53 2.96
N ILE A 104 -2.60 12.22 4.20
CA ILE A 104 -2.50 10.85 4.71
C ILE A 104 -3.34 10.69 5.97
N GLN A 105 -3.75 9.45 6.22
CA GLN A 105 -4.48 9.06 7.41
C GLN A 105 -3.56 8.38 8.43
N GLN A 106 -4.10 8.09 9.61
CA GLN A 106 -3.34 7.53 10.72
C GLN A 106 -2.71 6.17 10.38
N GLY A 107 -3.47 5.25 9.79
CA GLY A 107 -2.94 3.92 9.40
C GLY A 107 -1.78 3.99 8.42
N GLU A 108 -1.87 4.90 7.43
CA GLU A 108 -0.79 5.13 6.45
C GLU A 108 0.46 5.72 7.11
N ALA A 109 0.28 6.66 8.04
CA ALA A 109 1.38 7.24 8.80
C ALA A 109 2.05 6.21 9.72
N GLU A 110 1.26 5.34 10.35
CA GLU A 110 1.77 4.24 11.17
C GLU A 110 2.57 3.25 10.32
N ALA A 111 2.06 2.87 9.14
CA ALA A 111 2.79 1.99 8.21
C ALA A 111 4.13 2.61 7.75
N LEU A 112 4.16 3.91 7.49
CA LEU A 112 5.37 4.65 7.17
C LEU A 112 6.35 4.71 8.36
N ALA A 113 5.84 4.94 9.58
CA ALA A 113 6.66 4.95 10.79
C ALA A 113 7.26 3.56 11.06
N LEU A 114 6.46 2.51 10.92
CA LEU A 114 6.90 1.13 11.05
C LEU A 114 7.99 0.81 10.01
N ALA A 115 7.79 1.23 8.76
CA ALA A 115 8.78 1.04 7.70
C ALA A 115 10.11 1.74 8.01
N LYS A 116 10.06 2.97 8.53
CA LYS A 116 11.26 3.74 8.86
C LYS A 116 12.04 3.11 10.01
N ILE A 117 11.36 2.75 11.11
CA ILE A 117 11.99 2.21 12.32
C ILE A 117 12.60 0.83 12.05
N ASN A 118 11.93 0.00 11.24
CA ASN A 118 12.44 -1.32 10.89
C ASN A 118 13.39 -1.32 9.68
N GLU A 119 13.74 -0.15 9.14
CA GLU A 119 14.61 -0.01 7.96
C GLU A 119 14.09 -0.78 6.73
N ALA A 120 12.75 -0.85 6.60
CA ALA A 120 12.13 -1.49 5.45
C ALA A 120 12.45 -0.74 4.16
N LYS A 121 12.70 -1.49 3.10
CA LYS A 121 13.02 -0.94 1.77
C LYS A 121 11.80 -0.87 0.85
N ALA A 122 10.71 -1.51 1.24
CA ALA A 122 9.46 -1.51 0.49
C ALA A 122 8.25 -1.23 1.38
N LEU A 123 7.29 -0.49 0.84
CA LEU A 123 5.95 -0.28 1.40
C LEU A 123 4.92 -0.70 0.35
N PHE A 124 4.03 -1.61 0.72
CA PHE A 124 2.91 -2.01 -0.13
C PHE A 124 1.67 -1.21 0.27
N VAL A 125 1.23 -0.29 -0.61
CA VAL A 125 0.08 0.58 -0.38
C VAL A 125 -0.67 0.87 -1.68
N ASP A 126 -1.96 0.58 -1.71
CA ASP A 126 -2.81 0.78 -2.88
C ASP A 126 -3.29 2.23 -3.04
N GLU A 127 -3.20 3.03 -1.98
CA GLU A 127 -3.64 4.40 -1.96
C GLU A 127 -2.67 5.32 -2.74
N ARG A 128 -3.25 6.23 -3.54
CA ARG A 128 -2.47 7.08 -4.46
C ARG A 128 -1.72 8.20 -3.75
N THR A 129 -2.31 8.79 -2.73
CA THR A 129 -1.79 10.01 -2.10
C THR A 129 -0.48 9.76 -1.39
N THR A 130 -0.40 8.70 -0.58
CA THR A 130 0.83 8.27 0.12
C THR A 130 1.96 8.01 -0.86
N ARG A 131 1.70 7.22 -1.91
CA ARG A 131 2.69 6.94 -2.95
C ARG A 131 3.15 8.22 -3.65
N SER A 132 2.20 9.06 -4.10
CA SER A 132 2.54 10.27 -4.85
C SER A 132 3.28 11.30 -4.01
N LEU A 133 3.03 11.36 -2.70
CA LEU A 133 3.77 12.25 -1.79
C LEU A 133 5.26 11.88 -1.72
N ILE A 134 5.57 10.58 -1.73
CA ILE A 134 6.95 10.07 -1.75
C ILE A 134 7.59 10.25 -3.13
N GLU A 135 6.92 9.77 -4.18
CA GLU A 135 7.51 9.66 -5.52
C GLU A 135 7.43 10.95 -6.34
N ASN A 136 6.27 11.61 -6.37
CA ASN A 136 6.01 12.77 -7.22
C ASN A 136 5.01 13.77 -6.60
N PRO A 137 5.46 14.59 -5.63
CA PRO A 137 4.60 15.57 -4.97
C PRO A 137 3.98 16.63 -5.92
N SER A 138 4.68 16.95 -7.02
CA SER A 138 4.16 17.89 -8.01
C SER A 138 2.94 17.34 -8.73
N ARG A 139 2.96 16.05 -9.08
CA ARG A 139 1.79 15.35 -9.64
C ARG A 139 0.67 15.24 -8.61
N LEU A 140 1.00 15.00 -7.35
CA LEU A 140 0.01 14.97 -6.27
C LEU A 140 -0.71 16.29 -6.15
N LYS A 141 0.01 17.43 -6.17
CA LYS A 141 -0.58 18.78 -6.18
C LYS A 141 -1.62 18.92 -7.28
N GLN A 142 -1.27 18.58 -8.52
CA GLN A 142 -2.19 18.67 -9.67
C GLN A 142 -3.46 17.82 -9.50
N VAL A 143 -3.30 16.60 -8.94
CA VAL A 143 -4.43 15.71 -8.66
C VAL A 143 -5.37 16.30 -7.62
N ILE A 144 -4.82 16.88 -6.56
CA ILE A 144 -5.61 17.53 -5.50
C ILE A 144 -6.33 18.76 -6.06
N GLU A 145 -5.64 19.62 -6.81
CA GLU A 145 -6.23 20.81 -7.46
C GLU A 145 -7.42 20.43 -8.36
N LYS A 146 -7.23 19.39 -9.18
CA LYS A 146 -8.29 18.88 -10.07
C LYS A 146 -9.47 18.31 -9.30
N ARG A 147 -9.22 17.57 -8.20
CA ARG A 147 -10.26 16.95 -7.38
C ARG A 147 -11.07 17.96 -6.56
N GLN A 148 -10.39 18.97 -6.02
CA GLN A 148 -11.01 19.98 -5.15
C GLN A 148 -11.47 21.22 -5.89
N HIS A 149 -11.19 21.31 -7.22
CA HIS A 149 -11.49 22.48 -8.04
C HIS A 149 -11.01 23.80 -7.40
N THR A 150 -9.86 23.76 -6.72
CA THR A 150 -9.26 24.92 -6.05
C THR A 150 -7.75 24.93 -6.19
N ARG A 151 -7.16 26.13 -6.15
CA ARG A 151 -5.70 26.28 -6.19
C ARG A 151 -5.10 25.73 -4.90
N ILE A 152 -4.04 24.93 -5.04
CA ILE A 152 -3.26 24.36 -3.94
C ILE A 152 -1.91 25.04 -3.86
N GLU A 153 -1.54 25.46 -2.66
CA GLU A 153 -0.19 25.90 -2.34
C GLU A 153 0.60 24.72 -1.78
N ALA A 154 1.86 24.59 -2.21
CA ALA A 154 2.74 23.52 -1.79
C ALA A 154 3.89 24.10 -0.95
N ASP A 155 4.05 23.60 0.26
CA ASP A 155 5.20 23.91 1.12
C ASP A 155 6.37 23.00 0.73
N THR A 156 7.28 23.55 -0.07
CA THR A 156 8.45 22.80 -0.59
C THR A 156 9.42 22.35 0.51
N LYS A 157 9.49 23.09 1.62
CA LYS A 157 10.34 22.71 2.77
C LYS A 157 9.78 21.49 3.47
N LYS A 158 8.47 21.46 3.75
CA LYS A 158 7.79 20.30 4.36
C LYS A 158 7.79 19.08 3.45
N ILE A 159 7.58 19.28 2.14
CA ILE A 159 7.70 18.20 1.17
C ILE A 159 9.10 17.58 1.19
N LYS A 160 10.14 18.42 1.23
CA LYS A 160 11.51 17.94 1.35
C LYS A 160 11.72 17.22 2.68
N GLU A 161 11.31 17.81 3.80
CA GLU A 161 11.41 17.18 5.14
C GLU A 161 10.74 15.80 5.16
N PHE A 162 9.54 15.69 4.58
CA PHE A 162 8.84 14.40 4.48
C PHE A 162 9.64 13.38 3.65
N ARG A 163 10.13 13.76 2.48
CA ARG A 163 10.89 12.86 1.60
C ARG A 163 12.23 12.45 2.19
N ASP A 164 12.90 13.33 2.92
CA ASP A 164 14.17 13.04 3.61
C ASP A 164 13.99 11.99 4.73
N LEU A 165 12.76 11.75 5.22
CA LEU A 165 12.47 10.63 6.10
C LEU A 165 12.56 9.27 5.37
N PHE A 166 12.33 9.22 4.05
CA PHE A 166 12.17 8.01 3.27
C PHE A 166 13.02 7.98 1.98
N PRO A 167 14.34 8.22 2.05
CA PRO A 167 15.17 8.40 0.85
C PRO A 167 15.22 7.15 -0.04
N ASP A 168 15.16 5.95 0.56
CA ASP A 168 15.32 4.67 -0.14
C ASP A 168 14.05 3.82 -0.14
N LEU A 169 12.94 4.33 0.41
CA LEU A 169 11.69 3.58 0.49
C LEU A 169 11.01 3.54 -0.88
N LYS A 170 10.85 2.35 -1.42
CA LYS A 170 10.09 2.11 -2.64
C LYS A 170 8.65 1.77 -2.31
N VAL A 171 7.72 2.32 -3.06
CA VAL A 171 6.29 2.10 -2.85
C VAL A 171 5.73 1.24 -3.98
N TYR A 172 5.08 0.15 -3.61
CA TYR A 172 4.44 -0.79 -4.53
C TYR A 172 2.96 -0.94 -4.19
N ARG A 173 2.17 -1.32 -5.18
CA ARG A 173 0.73 -1.59 -5.07
C ARG A 173 0.46 -3.08 -5.26
N SER A 174 -0.76 -3.51 -4.99
CA SER A 174 -1.22 -4.87 -5.31
C SER A 174 -1.00 -5.22 -6.79
N VAL A 175 -1.23 -4.29 -7.72
CA VAL A 175 -0.96 -4.50 -9.16
C VAL A 175 0.53 -4.71 -9.48
N ASP A 176 1.43 -4.07 -8.73
CA ASP A 176 2.87 -4.27 -8.91
C ASP A 176 3.28 -5.68 -8.42
N ILE A 177 2.71 -6.14 -7.29
CA ILE A 177 2.90 -7.51 -6.77
C ILE A 177 2.41 -8.54 -7.80
N ILE A 178 1.21 -8.34 -8.37
CA ILE A 178 0.65 -9.23 -9.39
C ILE A 178 1.55 -9.29 -10.62
N ALA A 179 2.02 -8.14 -11.12
CA ALA A 179 2.91 -8.07 -12.27
C ALA A 179 4.24 -8.78 -12.02
N PHE A 180 4.86 -8.59 -10.85
CA PHE A 180 6.09 -9.29 -10.46
C PHE A 180 5.88 -10.79 -10.29
N ALA A 181 4.75 -11.20 -9.67
CA ALA A 181 4.41 -12.62 -9.54
C ALA A 181 4.25 -13.30 -10.91
N TYR A 182 3.62 -12.64 -11.86
CA TYR A 182 3.52 -13.12 -13.24
C TYR A 182 4.90 -13.25 -13.91
N GLU A 183 5.78 -12.26 -13.74
CA GLU A 183 7.16 -12.29 -14.27
C GLU A 183 7.98 -13.44 -13.70
N GLN A 184 7.72 -13.79 -12.44
CA GLN A 184 8.43 -14.83 -11.69
C GLN A 184 7.76 -16.21 -11.79
N ASP A 185 6.74 -16.35 -12.63
CA ASP A 185 6.04 -17.63 -12.83
C ASP A 185 5.29 -18.16 -11.61
N LEU A 186 4.71 -17.24 -10.82
CA LEU A 186 4.07 -17.56 -9.54
C LEU A 186 2.53 -17.56 -9.60
N PHE A 187 1.95 -17.58 -10.79
CA PHE A 187 0.48 -17.63 -10.96
C PHE A 187 -0.14 -19.00 -10.69
N ASP A 188 0.69 -19.97 -10.45
CA ASP A 188 0.47 -21.34 -10.04
C ASP A 188 -0.96 -21.74 -9.66
N HIS A 189 -1.47 -22.81 -10.31
CA HIS A 189 -2.69 -23.56 -9.97
C HIS A 189 -4.02 -22.79 -9.90
N GLU A 190 -4.01 -21.46 -9.73
CA GLU A 190 -5.22 -20.65 -9.66
C GLU A 190 -5.55 -19.94 -10.98
N LEU A 191 -4.51 -19.56 -11.70
CA LEU A 191 -4.63 -18.89 -13.01
C LEU A 191 -3.60 -19.48 -13.98
N ASP A 192 -4.02 -19.70 -15.22
CA ASP A 192 -3.10 -20.06 -16.29
C ASP A 192 -2.11 -18.89 -16.55
N ARG A 193 -0.98 -19.23 -17.10
CA ARG A 193 0.07 -18.27 -17.43
C ARG A 193 -0.20 -17.62 -18.78
N GLY A 194 -1.30 -16.90 -18.88
CA GLY A 194 -1.70 -16.19 -20.08
C GLY A 194 -1.72 -14.67 -19.89
N LYS A 195 -1.67 -13.96 -21.01
CA LYS A 195 -1.80 -12.50 -20.98
C LYS A 195 -3.21 -12.07 -20.55
N LEU A 196 -4.21 -12.86 -20.85
CA LEU A 196 -5.60 -12.63 -20.45
C LEU A 196 -5.75 -12.74 -18.92
N GLU A 197 -5.10 -13.74 -18.32
CA GLU A 197 -5.13 -13.98 -16.87
C GLU A 197 -4.42 -12.85 -16.12
N LEU A 198 -3.27 -12.38 -16.65
CA LEU A 198 -2.60 -11.20 -16.10
C LEU A 198 -3.51 -9.97 -16.18
N GLU A 199 -4.12 -9.71 -17.33
CA GLU A 199 -5.04 -8.59 -17.51
C GLU A 199 -6.21 -8.68 -16.53
N ALA A 200 -6.85 -9.83 -16.42
CA ALA A 200 -7.95 -10.07 -15.49
C ALA A 200 -7.54 -9.82 -14.03
N ALA A 201 -6.37 -10.31 -13.60
CA ALA A 201 -5.85 -10.09 -12.25
C ALA A 201 -5.55 -8.62 -11.94
N LEU A 202 -4.97 -7.87 -12.89
CA LEU A 202 -4.71 -6.44 -12.75
C LEU A 202 -6.02 -5.62 -12.63
N TYR A 203 -7.03 -5.96 -13.46
CA TYR A 203 -8.34 -5.32 -13.35
C TYR A 203 -9.07 -5.72 -12.06
N ALA A 204 -8.96 -6.96 -11.62
CA ALA A 204 -9.52 -7.39 -10.33
C ALA A 204 -8.97 -6.53 -9.18
N ALA A 205 -7.66 -6.34 -9.11
CA ALA A 205 -7.04 -5.48 -8.11
C ALA A 205 -7.49 -4.02 -8.21
N LYS A 206 -7.62 -3.48 -9.44
CA LYS A 206 -8.15 -2.12 -9.68
C LYS A 206 -9.55 -1.97 -9.09
N TYR A 207 -10.46 -2.91 -9.38
CA TYR A 207 -11.83 -2.84 -8.89
C TYR A 207 -11.98 -3.20 -7.41
N ALA A 208 -10.99 -3.86 -6.83
CA ALA A 208 -10.91 -4.10 -5.38
C ALA A 208 -10.41 -2.88 -4.58
N GLY A 209 -9.94 -1.81 -5.25
CA GLY A 209 -9.55 -0.56 -4.60
C GLY A 209 -8.14 -0.07 -4.89
N CYS A 210 -7.32 -0.84 -5.63
CA CYS A 210 -5.99 -0.39 -6.02
C CYS A 210 -6.05 0.85 -6.92
N ALA A 211 -5.35 1.91 -6.55
CA ALA A 211 -5.31 3.16 -7.30
C ALA A 211 -4.42 3.04 -8.54
N VAL A 212 -4.93 2.38 -9.57
CA VAL A 212 -4.29 2.21 -10.88
C VAL A 212 -5.21 2.68 -12.01
N SER A 213 -4.66 3.32 -13.02
CA SER A 213 -5.41 3.72 -14.22
C SER A 213 -5.39 2.61 -15.29
N GLU A 214 -6.36 2.61 -16.19
CA GLU A 214 -6.39 1.69 -17.33
C GLU A 214 -5.16 1.84 -18.23
N ARG A 215 -4.67 3.07 -18.39
CA ARG A 215 -3.44 3.33 -19.13
C ARG A 215 -2.24 2.62 -18.49
N GLU A 216 -2.11 2.68 -17.16
CA GLU A 216 -1.03 1.96 -16.45
C GLU A 216 -1.16 0.45 -16.65
N ILE A 217 -2.37 -0.11 -16.56
CA ILE A 217 -2.62 -1.54 -16.84
C ILE A 217 -2.18 -1.90 -18.26
N THR A 218 -2.60 -1.09 -19.26
CA THR A 218 -2.17 -1.29 -20.65
C THR A 218 -0.64 -1.23 -20.81
N GLU A 219 0.05 -0.37 -20.06
CA GLU A 219 1.51 -0.29 -20.05
C GLU A 219 2.17 -1.54 -19.46
N TYR A 220 1.59 -2.14 -18.41
CA TYR A 220 2.03 -3.44 -17.90
C TYR A 220 1.91 -4.54 -18.95
N LEU A 221 0.77 -4.62 -19.65
CA LEU A 221 0.49 -5.63 -20.66
C LEU A 221 1.37 -5.52 -21.92
N LYS A 222 1.84 -4.32 -22.25
CA LYS A 222 2.74 -4.11 -23.40
C LYS A 222 4.17 -4.56 -23.15
N LYS A 223 4.59 -4.62 -21.90
CA LYS A 223 5.93 -5.06 -21.51
C LYS A 223 6.07 -6.59 -21.46
N LYS A 224 4.97 -7.28 -21.65
CA LYS A 224 4.79 -8.74 -21.63
C LYS A 224 4.31 -9.25 -22.97
#